data_62e828c3c8d67c06eee48fa9bf3a1597
#
_entry.id   62e828c3c8d67c06eee48fa9bf3a1597
#
_cell.length_a   1.000
_cell.length_b   1.000
_cell.length_c   1.000
_cell.angle_alpha   90.00
_cell.angle_beta   90.00
_cell.angle_gamma   90.00
#
_symmetry.space_group_name_H-M   'P 1'
#
loop_
_entity.id
_entity.type
_entity.pdbx_description
1 polymer ?
#
loop_
_entity_poly.entity_id
_entity_poly.type
_entity_poly.pdbx_seq_one_letter_code
_entity_poly.pdbx_strand_id
1 'polypeptide(L)'
;MTQASEALDRLRAAEYKAVGANQTARAIGRGRAQIVFVARDADRRVIESVVAAARGQGLEVVEVPSMRDLGRACGIAVGASAAAVLSPP
;
A
#
# COMPACT_ATOMS: atom_id res chain seq x y z
N MET A 1 -11.16 -7.31 12.43
CA MET A 1 -10.00 -6.41 12.20
C MET A 1 -8.95 -7.18 11.40
N THR A 2 -8.50 -6.63 10.29
CA THR A 2 -7.53 -7.31 9.43
C THR A 2 -6.14 -7.22 10.05
N GLN A 3 -5.46 -8.34 10.17
CA GLN A 3 -4.09 -8.35 10.65
C GLN A 3 -3.12 -8.03 9.51
N ALA A 4 -2.00 -7.37 9.85
CA ALA A 4 -1.00 -6.98 8.85
C ALA A 4 -0.49 -8.18 8.05
N SER A 5 -0.28 -9.33 8.70
CA SER A 5 0.19 -10.54 8.03
C SER A 5 -0.79 -11.06 6.98
N GLU A 6 -2.10 -11.06 7.27
CA GLU A 6 -3.12 -11.46 6.31
C GLU A 6 -3.20 -10.50 5.14
N ALA A 7 -3.16 -9.19 5.42
CA ALA A 7 -3.18 -8.18 4.38
C ALA A 7 -1.94 -8.28 3.48
N LEU A 8 -0.77 -8.53 4.06
CA LEU A 8 0.46 -8.73 3.29
C LEU A 8 0.39 -9.97 2.41
N ASP A 9 -0.26 -11.03 2.87
CA ASP A 9 -0.46 -12.22 2.04
C ASP A 9 -1.33 -11.89 0.81
N ARG A 10 -2.36 -11.06 1.00
CA ARG A 10 -3.16 -10.59 -0.13
C ARG A 10 -2.33 -9.76 -1.11
N LEU A 11 -1.45 -8.92 -0.60
CA LEU A 11 -0.57 -8.12 -1.45
C LEU A 11 0.38 -9.02 -2.24
N ARG A 12 0.99 -10.03 -1.57
CA ARG A 12 1.88 -10.98 -2.26
C ARG A 12 1.18 -11.73 -3.38
N ALA A 13 -0.06 -12.11 -3.15
CA ALA A 13 -0.84 -12.90 -4.10
C ALA A 13 -1.53 -12.03 -5.15
N ALA A 14 -1.56 -10.72 -4.99
CA ALA A 14 -2.30 -9.83 -5.88
C ALA A 14 -1.74 -9.86 -7.29
N GLU A 15 -2.61 -10.04 -8.27
CA GLU A 15 -2.25 -9.95 -9.67
C GLU A 15 -1.99 -8.49 -10.08
N TYR A 16 -2.78 -7.56 -9.54
CA TYR A 16 -2.65 -6.14 -9.83
C TYR A 16 -2.29 -5.40 -8.55
N LYS A 17 -1.18 -4.68 -8.58
CA LYS A 17 -0.71 -3.92 -7.43
C LYS A 17 0.00 -2.65 -7.86
N ALA A 18 -0.11 -1.63 -7.01
CA ALA A 18 0.67 -0.41 -7.12
C ALA A 18 1.82 -0.50 -6.11
N VAL A 19 3.01 -0.09 -6.52
CA VAL A 19 4.20 -0.11 -5.68
C VAL A 19 4.82 1.28 -5.66
N GLY A 20 5.08 1.79 -4.47
CA GLY A 20 5.62 3.12 -4.27
C GLY A 20 4.53 4.17 -4.07
N ALA A 21 4.92 5.30 -3.46
CA ALA A 21 3.96 6.34 -3.06
C ALA A 21 3.21 6.94 -4.26
N ASN A 22 3.92 7.24 -5.34
CA ASN A 22 3.31 7.89 -6.51
C ASN A 22 2.29 6.98 -7.20
N GLN A 23 2.65 5.72 -7.43
CA GLN A 23 1.73 4.77 -8.05
C GLN A 23 0.52 4.50 -7.16
N THR A 24 0.75 4.37 -5.86
CA THR A 24 -0.32 4.16 -4.88
C THR A 24 -1.30 5.34 -4.89
N ALA A 25 -0.78 6.56 -4.86
CA ALA A 25 -1.61 7.76 -4.90
C ALA A 25 -2.46 7.84 -6.18
N ARG A 26 -1.86 7.51 -7.33
CA ARG A 26 -2.59 7.46 -8.60
C ARG A 26 -3.71 6.42 -8.57
N ALA A 27 -3.43 5.24 -8.06
CA ALA A 27 -4.42 4.17 -7.97
C ALA A 27 -5.59 4.58 -7.08
N ILE A 28 -5.30 5.22 -5.95
CA ILE A 28 -6.33 5.75 -5.05
C ILE A 28 -7.18 6.79 -5.80
N GLY A 29 -6.53 7.73 -6.48
CA GLY A 29 -7.22 8.80 -7.22
C GLY A 29 -8.10 8.28 -8.34
N ARG A 30 -7.77 7.12 -8.91
CA ARG A 30 -8.56 6.49 -9.98
C ARG A 30 -9.63 5.55 -9.45
N GLY A 31 -9.74 5.39 -8.13
CA GLY A 31 -10.72 4.48 -7.52
C GLY A 31 -10.39 3.01 -7.70
N ARG A 32 -9.14 2.65 -7.99
CA ARG A 32 -8.73 1.27 -8.25
C ARG A 32 -8.15 0.55 -7.05
N ALA A 33 -7.78 1.27 -6.00
CA ALA A 33 -7.17 0.66 -4.81
C ALA A 33 -8.23 -0.02 -3.96
N GLN A 34 -7.91 -1.20 -3.46
CA GLN A 34 -8.76 -1.97 -2.54
C GLN A 34 -8.24 -1.91 -1.12
N ILE A 35 -6.94 -2.13 -0.94
CA ILE A 35 -6.25 -2.03 0.34
C ILE A 35 -4.99 -1.23 0.11
N VAL A 36 -4.70 -0.30 1.03
CA VAL A 36 -3.52 0.55 0.95
C VAL A 36 -2.56 0.18 2.08
N PHE A 37 -1.27 0.11 1.77
CA PHE A 37 -0.22 -0.22 2.71
C PHE A 37 0.75 0.95 2.82
N VAL A 38 1.20 1.23 4.04
CA VAL A 38 2.25 2.23 4.29
C VAL A 38 3.31 1.62 5.21
N ALA A 39 4.57 1.95 4.95
CA ALA A 39 5.68 1.50 5.79
C ALA A 39 5.91 2.52 6.91
N ARG A 40 6.03 2.03 8.14
CA ARG A 40 6.15 2.90 9.33
C ARG A 40 7.43 3.73 9.33
N ASP A 41 8.49 3.24 8.71
CA ASP A 41 9.77 3.93 8.63
C ASP A 41 9.95 4.78 7.38
N ALA A 42 8.91 4.94 6.58
CA ALA A 42 8.93 5.83 5.43
C ALA A 42 8.82 7.29 5.87
N ASP A 43 9.10 8.20 4.95
CA ASP A 43 8.97 9.63 5.20
C ASP A 43 7.55 9.95 5.67
N ARG A 44 7.44 10.70 6.77
CA ARG A 44 6.15 11.02 7.38
C ARG A 44 5.21 11.74 6.41
N ARG A 45 5.73 12.64 5.58
CA ARG A 45 4.92 13.37 4.60
C ARG A 45 4.29 12.45 3.58
N VAL A 46 5.05 11.44 3.15
CA VAL A 46 4.56 10.43 2.22
C VAL A 46 3.45 9.62 2.87
N ILE A 47 3.67 9.16 4.11
CA ILE A 47 2.67 8.38 4.84
C ILE A 47 1.38 9.20 5.00
N GLU A 48 1.49 10.43 5.48
CA GLU A 48 0.32 11.29 5.71
C GLU A 48 -0.46 11.53 4.43
N SER A 49 0.23 11.79 3.33
CA SER A 49 -0.40 12.03 2.04
C SER A 49 -1.19 10.81 1.55
N VAL A 50 -0.58 9.63 1.62
CA VAL A 50 -1.21 8.38 1.17
C VAL A 50 -2.39 8.03 2.07
N VAL A 51 -2.21 8.15 3.39
CA VAL A 51 -3.27 7.85 4.36
C VAL A 51 -4.47 8.78 4.16
N ALA A 52 -4.23 10.08 3.99
CA ALA A 52 -5.30 11.04 3.75
C ALA A 52 -6.09 10.71 2.48
N ALA A 53 -5.39 10.38 1.40
CA ALA A 53 -6.04 9.99 0.14
C ALA A 53 -6.88 8.73 0.30
N ALA A 54 -6.35 7.72 0.99
CA ALA A 54 -7.05 6.47 1.22
C ALA A 54 -8.30 6.67 2.09
N ARG A 55 -8.18 7.43 3.16
CA ARG A 55 -9.31 7.70 4.06
C ARG A 55 -10.40 8.50 3.37
N GLY A 56 -10.03 9.39 2.47
CA GLY A 56 -11.00 10.17 1.69
C GLY A 56 -11.91 9.28 0.84
N GLN A 57 -11.49 8.06 0.54
CA GLN A 57 -12.28 7.09 -0.22
C GLN A 57 -12.76 5.92 0.64
N GLY A 58 -12.60 6.00 1.95
CA GLY A 58 -13.03 4.93 2.85
C GLY A 58 -12.25 3.64 2.73
N LEU A 59 -11.00 3.70 2.26
CA LEU A 59 -10.17 2.52 2.07
C LEU A 59 -9.48 2.10 3.37
N GLU A 60 -9.29 0.80 3.52
CA GLU A 60 -8.50 0.26 4.61
C GLU A 60 -7.03 0.61 4.41
N VAL A 61 -6.37 1.06 5.49
CA VAL A 61 -4.94 1.33 5.50
C VAL A 61 -4.27 0.37 6.47
N VAL A 62 -3.25 -0.32 6.01
CA VAL A 62 -2.48 -1.28 6.80
C VAL A 62 -1.07 -0.74 6.98
N GLU A 63 -0.63 -0.64 8.24
CA GLU A 63 0.75 -0.28 8.55
C GLU A 63 1.64 -1.53 8.51
N VAL A 64 2.78 -1.41 7.85
CA VAL A 64 3.80 -2.44 7.78
C VAL A 64 5.04 -1.91 8.51
N PRO A 65 5.75 -2.74 9.29
CA PRO A 65 6.85 -2.24 10.12
C PRO A 65 7.96 -1.52 9.36
N SER A 66 8.28 -1.95 8.13
CA SER A 66 9.37 -1.33 7.39
C SER A 66 9.13 -1.31 5.89
N MET A 67 9.81 -0.38 5.22
CA MET A 67 9.83 -0.32 3.75
C MET A 67 10.41 -1.60 3.17
N ARG A 68 11.38 -2.19 3.84
CA ARG A 68 12.01 -3.44 3.41
C ARG A 68 10.99 -4.58 3.34
N ASP A 69 10.19 -4.72 4.40
CA ASP A 69 9.15 -5.75 4.45
C ASP A 69 8.09 -5.52 3.39
N LEU A 70 7.70 -4.25 3.20
CA LEU A 70 6.71 -3.91 2.20
C LEU A 70 7.24 -4.18 0.79
N GLY A 71 8.49 -3.83 0.51
CA GLY A 71 9.12 -4.13 -0.78
C GLY A 71 9.15 -5.63 -1.07
N ARG A 72 9.47 -6.45 -0.05
CA ARG A 72 9.46 -7.91 -0.19
C ARG A 72 8.08 -8.44 -0.53
N ALA A 73 7.06 -7.92 0.14
CA ALA A 73 5.68 -8.32 -0.14
C ALA A 73 5.24 -7.95 -1.57
N CYS A 74 5.80 -6.86 -2.11
CA CYS A 74 5.55 -6.46 -3.49
C CYS A 74 6.37 -7.24 -4.52
N GLY A 75 7.36 -8.02 -4.06
CA GLY A 75 8.23 -8.78 -4.95
C GLY A 75 9.33 -7.95 -5.59
N ILE A 76 9.75 -6.84 -4.97
CA ILE A 76 10.83 -6.00 -5.49
C ILE A 76 12.07 -6.08 -4.59
N ALA A 77 13.23 -5.75 -5.17
CA ALA A 77 14.51 -5.88 -4.48
C ALA A 77 14.81 -4.73 -3.51
N VAL A 78 14.07 -3.63 -3.62
CA VAL A 78 14.26 -2.42 -2.79
C VAL A 78 13.05 -2.21 -1.89
N GLY A 79 13.15 -1.28 -0.94
CA GLY A 79 12.04 -0.94 -0.08
C GLY A 79 10.94 -0.18 -0.80
N ALA A 80 9.73 -0.24 -0.27
CA ALA A 80 8.59 0.51 -0.76
C ALA A 80 7.98 1.31 0.39
N SER A 81 7.72 2.60 0.16
CA SER A 81 7.10 3.48 1.17
C SER A 81 5.61 3.22 1.31
N ALA A 82 4.96 2.85 0.21
CA ALA A 82 3.54 2.55 0.16
C ALA A 82 3.27 1.55 -0.97
N ALA A 83 2.13 0.90 -0.90
CA ALA A 83 1.67 -0.03 -1.93
C ALA A 83 0.16 -0.18 -1.83
N ALA A 84 -0.45 -0.78 -2.84
CA ALA A 84 -1.88 -1.08 -2.81
C ALA A 84 -2.19 -2.35 -3.58
N VAL A 85 -3.19 -3.08 -3.12
CA VAL A 85 -3.85 -4.11 -3.91
C VAL A 85 -4.88 -3.42 -4.78
N LEU A 86 -4.86 -3.71 -6.06
CA LEU A 86 -5.74 -3.06 -7.03
C LEU A 86 -6.84 -3.99 -7.49
N SER A 87 -7.98 -3.39 -7.85
CA SER A 87 -9.03 -4.09 -8.56
C SER A 87 -8.57 -4.40 -9.99
N PRO A 88 -9.13 -5.42 -10.65
CA PRO A 88 -8.83 -5.69 -12.06
C PRO A 88 -9.21 -4.51 -12.95
N PRO A 89 -8.49 -4.29 -14.06
CA PRO A 89 -8.86 -3.23 -15.01
C PRO A 89 -10.21 -3.47 -15.66
#